data_66bfd903e80007819ce8334d8cb2c30d
#
_entry.id   66bfd903e80007819ce8334d8cb2c30d
#
_cell.length_a   1.000
_cell.length_b   1.000
_cell.length_c   1.000
_cell.angle_alpha   90.00
_cell.angle_beta   90.00
_cell.angle_gamma   90.00
#
_symmetry.space_group_name_H-M   'P 1'
#
loop_
_entity.id
_entity.type
_entity.pdbx_description
1 polymer ?
#
loop_
_entity_poly.entity_id
_entity_poly.type
_entity_poly.pdbx_seq_one_letter_code
_entity_poly.pdbx_strand_id
1 'polypeptide(L)'
;FSHHGQREKEVAALKLIERNQIAQMAHLIELLKKQDDPVSGGTLLDHTAILFGCGMATGEHSTKNLPLVLAGGGFKHGEHKVYPEEVSKRVPAANLLLSILRNQGFEIDRFGTSTGTLTGLEVRK
;
A
#
# COMPACT_ATOMS: atom_id res chain seq x y z
N PHE A 1 1.82 -7.71 -21.26
CA PHE A 1 1.55 -8.90 -20.42
C PHE A 1 0.26 -8.77 -19.60
N SER A 2 -0.11 -7.57 -19.09
CA SER A 2 -1.32 -7.37 -18.26
C SER A 2 -2.63 -7.79 -18.94
N HIS A 3 -2.72 -7.68 -20.27
CA HIS A 3 -3.85 -8.16 -21.08
C HIS A 3 -3.61 -9.59 -21.59
N HIS A 4 -3.28 -10.50 -20.70
CA HIS A 4 -2.82 -11.85 -21.04
C HIS A 4 -3.94 -12.80 -21.53
N GLY A 5 -5.22 -12.43 -21.41
CA GLY A 5 -6.36 -13.28 -21.84
C GLY A 5 -6.30 -14.72 -21.29
N GLN A 6 -5.74 -14.88 -20.08
CA GLN A 6 -5.51 -16.17 -19.40
C GLN A 6 -4.57 -17.15 -20.16
N ARG A 7 -3.79 -16.66 -21.14
CA ARG A 7 -2.79 -17.49 -21.82
C ARG A 7 -1.66 -17.84 -20.85
N GLU A 8 -1.40 -19.14 -20.67
CA GLU A 8 -0.48 -19.67 -19.65
C GLU A 8 0.92 -19.05 -19.70
N LYS A 9 1.45 -18.89 -20.92
CA LYS A 9 2.80 -18.33 -21.12
C LYS A 9 2.91 -16.88 -20.65
N GLU A 10 1.91 -16.04 -20.94
CA GLU A 10 1.88 -14.66 -20.50
C GLU A 10 1.62 -14.53 -19.01
N VAL A 11 0.75 -15.38 -18.46
CA VAL A 11 0.49 -15.46 -17.00
C VAL A 11 1.77 -15.86 -16.27
N ALA A 12 2.52 -16.86 -16.78
CA ALA A 12 3.79 -17.28 -16.19
C ALA A 12 4.84 -16.15 -16.22
N ALA A 13 4.95 -15.42 -17.35
CA ALA A 13 5.85 -14.30 -17.47
C ALA A 13 5.46 -13.15 -16.52
N LEU A 14 4.17 -12.83 -16.40
CA LEU A 14 3.66 -11.81 -15.48
C LEU A 14 3.99 -12.16 -14.02
N LYS A 15 3.77 -13.42 -13.63
CA LYS A 15 4.13 -13.91 -12.28
C LYS A 15 5.61 -13.70 -11.95
N LEU A 16 6.51 -13.91 -12.91
CA LEU A 16 7.95 -13.66 -12.70
C LEU A 16 8.23 -12.18 -12.49
N ILE A 17 7.60 -11.30 -13.27
CA ILE A 17 7.73 -9.85 -13.14
C ILE A 17 7.23 -9.40 -11.77
N GLU A 18 6.02 -9.80 -11.38
CA GLU A 18 5.40 -9.43 -10.10
C GLU A 18 6.22 -9.95 -8.91
N ARG A 19 6.72 -11.19 -8.98
CA ARG A 19 7.61 -11.73 -7.94
C ARG A 19 8.88 -10.92 -7.78
N ASN A 20 9.48 -10.46 -8.90
CA ASN A 20 10.64 -9.59 -8.83
C ASN A 20 10.31 -8.24 -8.21
N GLN A 21 9.18 -7.62 -8.55
CA GLN A 21 8.73 -6.35 -7.96
C GLN A 21 8.54 -6.48 -6.44
N ILE A 22 7.89 -7.55 -5.98
CA ILE A 22 7.71 -7.83 -4.54
C ILE A 22 9.08 -8.06 -3.86
N ALA A 23 10.01 -8.76 -4.53
CA ALA A 23 11.35 -8.97 -3.99
C ALA A 23 12.14 -7.64 -3.84
N GLN A 24 12.01 -6.72 -4.80
CA GLN A 24 12.63 -5.39 -4.70
C GLN A 24 12.01 -4.56 -3.56
N MET A 25 10.69 -4.60 -3.39
CA MET A 25 10.03 -3.97 -2.25
C MET A 25 10.53 -4.55 -0.92
N ALA A 26 10.60 -5.88 -0.80
CA ALA A 26 11.12 -6.55 0.40
C ALA A 26 12.57 -6.16 0.68
N HIS A 27 13.40 -6.08 -0.36
CA HIS A 27 14.78 -5.62 -0.23
C HIS A 27 14.89 -4.18 0.27
N LEU A 28 14.06 -3.26 -0.25
CA LEU A 28 14.00 -1.88 0.24
C LEU A 28 13.60 -1.83 1.73
N ILE A 29 12.60 -2.60 2.14
CA ILE A 29 12.17 -2.70 3.54
C ILE A 29 13.34 -3.16 4.44
N GLU A 30 14.08 -4.19 4.02
CA GLU A 30 15.23 -4.69 4.76
C GLU A 30 16.38 -3.67 4.86
N LEU A 31 16.62 -2.89 3.81
CA LEU A 31 17.61 -1.82 3.85
C LEU A 31 17.22 -0.72 4.85
N LEU A 32 15.98 -0.24 4.78
CA LEU A 32 15.49 0.80 5.69
C LEU A 32 15.44 0.34 7.15
N LYS A 33 15.13 -0.95 7.38
CA LYS A 33 15.11 -1.55 8.69
C LYS A 33 16.50 -1.67 9.34
N LYS A 34 17.55 -1.76 8.52
CA LYS A 34 18.94 -1.86 9.00
C LYS A 34 19.61 -0.51 9.24
N GLN A 35 18.99 0.58 8.83
CA GLN A 35 19.53 1.92 9.00
C GLN A 35 18.85 2.60 10.18
N ASP A 36 19.63 3.04 11.14
CA ASP A 36 19.15 3.87 12.25
C ASP A 36 18.79 5.26 11.74
N ASP A 37 17.74 5.86 12.30
CA ASP A 37 17.43 7.27 12.10
C ASP A 37 18.10 8.10 13.21
N PRO A 38 19.17 8.84 12.89
CA PRO A 38 19.92 9.61 13.88
C PRO A 38 19.18 10.84 14.42
N VAL A 39 18.08 11.23 13.76
CA VAL A 39 17.31 12.44 14.11
C VAL A 39 16.13 12.08 15.00
N SER A 40 15.33 11.09 14.57
CA SER A 40 14.07 10.75 15.24
C SER A 40 14.16 9.51 16.12
N GLY A 41 15.29 8.78 16.07
CA GLY A 41 15.47 7.48 16.73
C GLY A 41 14.75 6.34 16.03
N GLY A 42 15.01 5.11 16.42
CA GLY A 42 14.52 3.94 15.72
C GLY A 42 15.21 3.73 14.38
N THR A 43 14.53 3.15 13.41
CA THR A 43 15.05 2.88 12.07
C THR A 43 14.43 3.81 11.02
N LEU A 44 15.07 3.95 9.86
CA LEU A 44 14.47 4.70 8.74
C LEU A 44 13.12 4.12 8.32
N LEU A 45 12.89 2.82 8.49
CA LEU A 45 11.60 2.19 8.20
C LEU A 45 10.49 2.70 9.13
N ASP A 46 10.78 3.02 10.38
CA ASP A 46 9.78 3.52 11.32
C ASP A 46 9.21 4.87 10.87
N HIS A 47 10.00 5.65 10.14
CA HIS A 47 9.64 6.99 9.65
C HIS A 47 9.35 7.04 8.14
N THR A 48 9.46 5.92 7.42
CA THR A 48 9.21 5.83 5.97
C THR A 48 7.99 4.96 5.68
N ALA A 49 6.89 5.56 5.22
CA ALA A 49 5.73 4.80 4.75
C ALA A 49 5.93 4.35 3.30
N ILE A 50 5.96 3.04 3.08
CA ILE A 50 6.06 2.42 1.77
C ILE A 50 4.68 1.91 1.37
N LEU A 51 4.13 2.45 0.28
CA LEU A 51 2.90 1.95 -0.33
C LEU A 51 3.23 1.30 -1.67
N PHE A 52 2.90 0.03 -1.81
CA PHE A 52 3.09 -0.74 -3.03
C PHE A 52 1.75 -1.31 -3.50
N GLY A 53 1.51 -1.31 -4.78
CA GLY A 53 0.33 -1.90 -5.38
C GLY A 53 0.03 -1.35 -6.77
N CYS A 54 -1.19 -1.58 -7.23
CA CYS A 54 -1.63 -1.18 -8.56
C CYS A 54 -2.93 -0.40 -8.48
N GLY A 55 -3.12 0.56 -9.38
CA GLY A 55 -4.37 1.31 -9.51
C GLY A 55 -5.51 0.55 -10.21
N MET A 56 -5.22 -0.68 -10.68
CA MET A 56 -6.17 -1.59 -11.31
C MET A 56 -5.96 -3.00 -10.77
N ALA A 57 -7.04 -3.67 -10.39
CA ALA A 57 -6.99 -5.01 -9.80
C ALA A 57 -7.01 -6.14 -10.85
N THR A 58 -7.48 -5.86 -12.06
CA THR A 58 -7.62 -6.87 -13.14
C THR A 58 -7.19 -6.32 -14.48
N GLY A 59 -6.91 -7.19 -15.45
CA GLY A 59 -6.64 -6.83 -16.85
C GLY A 59 -7.81 -6.13 -17.57
N GLU A 60 -9.00 -6.14 -16.97
CA GLU A 60 -10.20 -5.43 -17.42
C GLU A 60 -10.31 -4.03 -16.82
N HIS A 61 -9.23 -3.53 -16.24
CA HIS A 61 -9.12 -2.20 -15.64
C HIS A 61 -10.06 -1.95 -14.44
N SER A 62 -10.40 -3.00 -13.70
CA SER A 62 -11.18 -2.82 -12.47
C SER A 62 -10.40 -2.00 -11.43
N THR A 63 -11.03 -0.94 -10.92
CA THR A 63 -10.50 -0.12 -9.82
C THR A 63 -11.07 -0.54 -8.46
N LYS A 64 -11.72 -1.70 -8.40
CA LYS A 64 -12.31 -2.27 -7.18
C LYS A 64 -11.33 -3.25 -6.54
N ASN A 65 -11.34 -3.33 -5.20
CA ASN A 65 -10.55 -4.30 -4.45
C ASN A 65 -9.06 -4.28 -4.83
N LEU A 66 -8.48 -3.08 -4.83
CA LEU A 66 -7.07 -2.89 -5.18
C LEU A 66 -6.18 -3.64 -4.18
N PRO A 67 -5.27 -4.51 -4.67
CA PRO A 67 -4.27 -5.15 -3.82
C PRO A 67 -3.18 -4.15 -3.47
N LEU A 68 -3.25 -3.59 -2.26
CA LEU A 68 -2.29 -2.62 -1.76
C LEU A 68 -1.54 -3.19 -0.56
N VAL A 69 -0.24 -2.93 -0.48
CA VAL A 69 0.61 -3.30 0.65
C VAL A 69 1.20 -2.02 1.25
N LEU A 70 1.00 -1.83 2.54
CA LEU A 70 1.60 -0.74 3.31
C LEU A 70 2.64 -1.32 4.27
N ALA A 71 3.83 -0.71 4.32
CA ALA A 71 4.89 -1.08 5.26
C ALA A 71 5.55 0.16 5.85
N GLY A 72 6.10 0.07 7.05
CA GLY A 72 6.82 1.15 7.73
C GLY A 72 5.93 2.30 8.19
N GLY A 73 6.53 3.49 8.32
CA GLY A 73 5.86 4.74 8.66
C GLY A 73 5.21 4.79 10.04
N GLY A 74 5.66 3.96 11.00
CA GLY A 74 5.09 3.92 12.34
C GLY A 74 3.73 3.24 12.44
N PHE A 75 3.17 2.70 11.36
CA PHE A 75 1.91 1.96 11.40
C PHE A 75 2.07 0.60 12.09
N LYS A 76 0.98 0.12 12.71
CA LYS A 76 0.90 -1.23 13.24
C LYS A 76 0.60 -2.19 12.09
N HIS A 77 1.56 -3.05 11.80
CA HIS A 77 1.49 -4.00 10.68
C HIS A 77 1.14 -5.43 11.15
N GLY A 78 1.01 -6.34 10.18
CA GLY A 78 0.75 -7.76 10.40
C GLY A 78 -0.72 -8.15 10.23
N GLU A 79 -1.52 -7.30 9.61
CA GLU A 79 -2.93 -7.55 9.35
C GLU A 79 -3.25 -7.51 7.85
N HIS A 80 -4.20 -8.34 7.43
CA HIS A 80 -4.85 -8.26 6.14
C HIS A 80 -6.22 -7.58 6.33
N LYS A 81 -6.39 -6.41 5.72
CA LYS A 81 -7.63 -5.62 5.82
C LYS A 81 -8.46 -5.76 4.56
N VAL A 82 -9.72 -6.12 4.73
CA VAL A 82 -10.69 -6.22 3.65
C VAL A 82 -11.79 -5.19 3.88
N TYR A 83 -12.18 -4.50 2.84
CA TYR A 83 -13.23 -3.47 2.87
C TYR A 83 -14.45 -3.92 2.07
N PRO A 84 -15.66 -3.44 2.41
CA PRO A 84 -16.89 -3.88 1.77
C PRO A 84 -16.91 -3.64 0.26
N GLU A 85 -17.38 -4.63 -0.49
CA GLU A 85 -17.56 -4.53 -1.96
C GLU A 85 -18.85 -3.82 -2.35
N GLU A 86 -19.84 -3.78 -1.45
CA GLU A 86 -21.11 -3.10 -1.66
C GLU A 86 -20.90 -1.63 -1.99
N VAL A 87 -21.49 -1.15 -3.08
CA VAL A 87 -21.25 0.20 -3.63
C VAL A 87 -21.45 1.30 -2.60
N SER A 88 -22.51 1.18 -1.78
CA SER A 88 -22.87 2.16 -0.75
C SER A 88 -21.90 2.20 0.45
N LYS A 89 -21.09 1.16 0.61
CA LYS A 89 -20.15 0.98 1.74
C LYS A 89 -18.67 1.00 1.31
N ARG A 90 -18.40 1.23 0.04
CA ARG A 90 -17.03 1.27 -0.46
C ARG A 90 -16.22 2.38 0.17
N VAL A 91 -14.99 2.04 0.51
CA VAL A 91 -14.03 2.97 1.07
C VAL A 91 -13.09 3.43 -0.05
N PRO A 92 -13.00 4.73 -0.36
CA PRO A 92 -12.07 5.23 -1.36
C PRO A 92 -10.61 4.92 -1.00
N ALA A 93 -9.79 4.48 -1.97
CA ALA A 93 -8.36 4.31 -1.76
C ALA A 93 -7.67 5.63 -1.33
N ALA A 94 -8.26 6.77 -1.68
CA ALA A 94 -7.82 8.09 -1.24
C ALA A 94 -7.85 8.25 0.30
N ASN A 95 -8.66 7.46 1.03
CA ASN A 95 -8.66 7.45 2.50
C ASN A 95 -7.34 6.88 3.06
N LEU A 96 -6.77 5.87 2.39
CA LEU A 96 -5.44 5.37 2.74
C LEU A 96 -4.37 6.43 2.52
N LEU A 97 -4.39 7.12 1.38
CA LEU A 97 -3.45 8.19 1.08
C LEU A 97 -3.55 9.35 2.07
N LEU A 98 -4.77 9.76 2.42
CA LEU A 98 -4.99 10.77 3.45
C LEU A 98 -4.44 10.31 4.81
N SER A 99 -4.64 9.05 5.19
CA SER A 99 -4.11 8.49 6.45
C SER A 99 -2.58 8.53 6.48
N ILE A 100 -1.92 8.17 5.36
CA ILE A 100 -0.47 8.23 5.24
C ILE A 100 0.02 9.67 5.36
N LEU A 101 -0.57 10.62 4.65
CA LEU A 101 -0.19 12.03 4.69
C LEU A 101 -0.33 12.62 6.10
N ARG A 102 -1.46 12.37 6.77
CA ARG A 102 -1.66 12.83 8.16
C ARG A 102 -0.66 12.21 9.12
N ASN A 103 -0.33 10.94 8.96
CA ASN A 103 0.70 10.27 9.77
C ASN A 103 2.10 10.85 9.54
N GLN A 104 2.38 11.41 8.35
CA GLN A 104 3.61 12.11 8.03
C GLN A 104 3.60 13.60 8.48
N GLY A 105 2.61 14.02 9.26
CA GLY A 105 2.52 15.38 9.83
C GLY A 105 1.85 16.43 8.95
N PHE A 106 1.24 16.04 7.81
CA PHE A 106 0.47 16.99 7.02
C PHE A 106 -0.90 17.26 7.66
N GLU A 107 -1.15 18.51 8.03
CA GLU A 107 -2.43 18.98 8.60
C GLU A 107 -3.44 19.26 7.47
N ILE A 108 -3.99 18.18 6.88
CA ILE A 108 -4.99 18.25 5.81
C ILE A 108 -6.22 17.42 6.18
N ASP A 109 -7.40 17.91 5.83
CA ASP A 109 -8.66 17.21 6.10
C ASP A 109 -9.12 16.34 4.94
N ARG A 110 -8.60 16.57 3.74
CA ARG A 110 -9.00 15.88 2.53
C ARG A 110 -7.86 15.70 1.54
N PHE A 111 -7.86 14.57 0.84
CA PHE A 111 -6.98 14.29 -0.29
C PHE A 111 -7.80 13.63 -1.42
N GLY A 112 -7.86 14.28 -2.59
CA GLY A 112 -8.61 13.77 -3.74
C GLY A 112 -10.08 13.47 -3.41
N THR A 113 -10.49 12.24 -3.62
CA THR A 113 -11.85 11.75 -3.34
C THR A 113 -12.02 11.17 -1.94
N SER A 114 -11.10 11.44 -1.00
CA SER A 114 -11.20 10.92 0.36
C SER A 114 -12.45 11.44 1.07
N THR A 115 -13.05 10.58 1.87
CA THR A 115 -14.22 10.88 2.74
C THR A 115 -13.81 10.96 4.22
N GLY A 116 -12.54 10.76 4.52
CA GLY A 116 -11.93 10.73 5.83
C GLY A 116 -10.68 9.85 5.79
N THR A 117 -10.07 9.60 6.94
CA THR A 117 -8.96 8.65 7.06
C THR A 117 -9.46 7.22 6.96
N LEU A 118 -8.56 6.29 6.63
CA LEU A 118 -8.87 4.88 6.59
C LEU A 118 -8.99 4.33 8.02
N THR A 119 -10.13 3.71 8.35
CA THR A 119 -10.33 3.08 9.64
C THR A 119 -9.48 1.81 9.79
N GLY A 120 -9.01 1.56 11.02
CA GLY A 120 -8.22 0.37 11.33
C GLY A 120 -6.73 0.48 10.96
N LEU A 121 -6.23 1.64 10.53
CA LEU A 121 -4.81 1.94 10.47
C LEU A 121 -4.39 2.60 11.79
N GLU A 122 -3.87 1.79 12.69
CA GLU A 122 -3.34 2.30 13.95
C GLU A 122 -1.85 2.64 13.80
N VAL A 123 -1.43 3.68 14.51
CA VAL A 123 -0.01 4.05 14.64
C VAL A 123 0.54 3.40 15.91
N ARG A 124 1.78 2.96 15.89
CA ARG A 124 2.48 2.52 17.10
C ARG A 124 2.64 3.74 18.01
N LYS A 125 2.27 3.58 19.27
CA LYS A 125 2.54 4.57 20.32
C LYS A 125 3.96 4.41 20.82
#